data_92560ecadcb98f679baf2b574f19184a
#
_entry.id   92560ecadcb98f679baf2b574f19184a
#
_cell.length_a   1.000
_cell.length_b   1.000
_cell.length_c   1.000
_cell.angle_alpha   90.00
_cell.angle_beta   90.00
_cell.angle_gamma   90.00
#
_symmetry.space_group_name_H-M   'P 1'
#
loop_
_entity.id
_entity.type
_entity.pdbx_description
1 polymer ?
#
loop_
_entity_poly.entity_id
_entity_poly.type
_entity_poly.pdbx_seq_one_letter_code
_entity_poly.pdbx_strand_id
1 'polypeptide(L)' 'MKRVYANLLGNWTDITDAGKIHGSDAAIYIKEELQDMFKYDYVNVEYGGKNYRIHPSDIQIVTE' A
#
# COMPACT_ATOMS: atom_id res chain seq x y z
N MET A 1 10.64 3.29 12.95
CA MET A 1 10.28 3.83 11.65
C MET A 1 9.19 2.98 11.03
N LYS A 2 8.21 3.60 10.40
CA LYS A 2 7.10 2.87 9.80
C LYS A 2 7.32 2.68 8.30
N ARG A 3 6.97 1.50 7.80
CA ARG A 3 7.06 1.13 6.38
C ARG A 3 5.72 0.59 5.90
N VAL A 4 5.42 0.80 4.65
CA VAL A 4 4.21 0.28 4.02
C VAL A 4 4.58 -0.93 3.17
N TYR A 5 3.94 -2.06 3.44
CA TYR A 5 4.10 -3.28 2.67
C TYR A 5 2.80 -3.62 1.96
N ALA A 6 2.91 -4.11 0.74
CA ALA A 6 1.75 -4.61 -0.01
C ALA A 6 2.03 -6.03 -0.47
N ASN A 7 1.00 -6.86 -0.40
CA ASN A 7 1.07 -8.22 -0.94
C ASN A 7 0.78 -8.16 -2.43
N LEU A 8 1.83 -8.21 -3.23
CA LEU A 8 1.74 -8.15 -4.70
C LEU A 8 1.89 -9.55 -5.25
N LEU A 9 0.76 -10.17 -5.62
CA LEU A 9 0.72 -11.54 -6.16
C LEU A 9 1.39 -12.56 -5.24
N GLY A 10 1.16 -12.43 -3.94
CA GLY A 10 1.71 -13.35 -2.95
C GLY A 10 3.06 -12.96 -2.39
N ASN A 11 3.65 -11.86 -2.88
CA ASN A 11 4.94 -11.38 -2.38
C ASN A 11 4.75 -10.08 -1.60
N TRP A 12 5.05 -10.10 -0.31
CA TRP A 12 5.03 -8.91 0.51
C TRP A 12 6.20 -8.00 0.13
N THR A 13 5.88 -6.85 -0.42
CA THR A 13 6.85 -5.92 -0.97
C THR A 13 6.77 -4.58 -0.25
N ASP A 14 7.93 -4.05 0.17
CA ASP A 14 8.01 -2.71 0.75
C ASP A 14 7.81 -1.69 -0.37
N ILE A 15 6.69 -0.98 -0.32
CA ILE A 15 6.33 0.00 -1.34
C ILE A 15 6.47 1.44 -0.84
N THR A 16 7.07 1.65 0.33
CA THR A 16 7.11 2.96 0.97
C THR A 16 7.70 4.05 0.08
N ASP A 17 8.85 3.76 -0.55
CA ASP A 17 9.60 4.77 -1.30
C ASP A 17 9.25 4.81 -2.79
N ALA A 18 8.81 3.69 -3.35
CA ALA A 18 8.61 3.57 -4.78
C ALA A 18 7.17 3.28 -5.19
N GLY A 19 6.32 2.90 -4.25
CA GLY A 19 4.93 2.55 -4.54
C GLY A 19 3.99 3.73 -4.43
N LYS A 20 2.85 3.61 -5.12
CA LYS A 20 1.76 4.57 -5.01
C LYS A 20 0.47 3.83 -4.71
N ILE A 21 -0.36 4.44 -3.86
CA ILE A 21 -1.68 3.93 -3.52
C ILE A 21 -2.69 4.97 -3.96
N HIS A 22 -3.62 4.59 -4.85
CA HIS A 22 -4.60 5.51 -5.43
C HIS A 22 -3.95 6.75 -6.04
N GLY A 23 -2.76 6.60 -6.63
CA GLY A 23 -2.06 7.70 -7.28
C GLY A 23 -1.24 8.60 -6.35
N SER A 24 -1.26 8.33 -5.06
CA SER A 24 -0.47 9.08 -4.06
C SER A 24 0.68 8.22 -3.55
N ASP A 25 1.80 8.85 -3.23
CA ASP A 25 2.95 8.13 -2.69
C ASP A 25 2.55 7.31 -1.46
N ALA A 26 3.00 6.06 -1.41
CA ALA A 26 2.65 5.17 -0.31
C ALA A 26 3.10 5.72 1.04
N ALA A 27 4.21 6.46 1.09
CA ALA A 27 4.71 7.06 2.32
C ALA A 27 3.72 8.03 2.97
N ILE A 28 2.81 8.62 2.20
CA ILE A 28 1.79 9.53 2.73
C ILE A 28 0.87 8.79 3.70
N TYR A 29 0.59 7.51 3.42
CA TYR A 29 -0.31 6.70 4.25
C TYR A 29 0.27 6.35 5.61
N ILE A 30 1.55 6.57 5.83
CA ILE A 30 2.16 6.43 7.15
C ILE A 30 1.69 7.55 8.08
N LYS A 31 1.50 8.74 7.53
CA LYS A 31 1.06 9.92 8.29
C LYS A 31 -0.45 9.99 8.42
N GLU A 32 -1.15 9.51 7.41
CA GLU A 32 -2.60 9.44 7.42
C GLU A 32 -3.00 8.03 7.86
N GLU A 33 -3.97 7.94 8.75
CA GLU A 33 -4.42 6.63 9.17
C GLU A 33 -5.07 5.91 8.00
N LEU A 34 -4.65 4.67 7.77
CA LEU A 34 -5.16 3.87 6.66
C LEU A 34 -6.62 3.42 6.83
N GLN A 35 -7.28 3.87 7.86
CA GLN A 35 -8.65 3.43 8.17
C GLN A 35 -9.62 3.65 7.01
N ASP A 36 -9.41 4.69 6.23
CA ASP A 36 -10.28 4.97 5.09
C ASP A 36 -10.14 3.95 3.96
N MET A 37 -9.02 3.23 3.90
CA MET A 37 -8.82 2.21 2.88
C MET A 37 -9.76 1.02 3.06
N PHE A 38 -10.13 0.70 4.28
CA PHE A 38 -10.99 -0.45 4.56
C PHE A 38 -12.44 -0.23 4.12
N LYS A 39 -12.79 0.98 3.69
CA LYS A 39 -14.11 1.27 3.12
C LYS A 39 -14.24 0.79 1.68
N TYR A 40 -13.13 0.51 1.02
CA TYR A 40 -13.11 0.11 -0.38
C TYR A 40 -13.05 -1.40 -0.52
N ASP A 41 -13.67 -1.92 -1.58
CA ASP A 41 -13.58 -3.34 -1.90
C ASP A 41 -12.18 -3.72 -2.39
N TYR A 42 -11.46 -2.76 -2.95
CA TYR A 42 -10.10 -2.96 -3.44
C TYR A 42 -9.32 -1.64 -3.38
N VAL A 43 -8.02 -1.78 -3.47
CA VAL A 43 -7.08 -0.66 -3.47
C VAL A 43 -6.19 -0.78 -4.70
N ASN A 44 -5.98 0.32 -5.42
CA ASN A 44 -5.06 0.35 -6.55
C ASN A 44 -3.66 0.70 -6.05
N VAL A 45 -2.71 -0.20 -6.31
CA VAL A 45 -1.30 0.00 -5.96
C VAL A 45 -0.49 0.04 -7.24
N GLU A 46 0.33 1.06 -7.40
CA GLU A 46 1.27 1.17 -8.51
C GLU A 46 2.68 0.92 -8.01
N TYR A 47 3.36 -0.05 -8.58
CA TYR A 47 4.70 -0.39 -8.19
C TYR A 47 5.44 -1.06 -9.35
N GLY A 48 6.69 -0.63 -9.60
CA GLY A 48 7.51 -1.23 -10.64
C GLY A 48 6.93 -1.12 -12.04
N GLY A 49 6.19 -0.06 -12.33
CA GLY A 49 5.56 0.15 -13.64
C GLY A 49 4.29 -0.65 -13.85
N LYS A 50 3.79 -1.33 -12.82
CA LYS A 50 2.58 -2.13 -12.88
C LYS A 50 1.53 -1.61 -11.93
N ASN A 51 0.26 -1.78 -12.29
CA ASN A 51 -0.87 -1.45 -11.43
C ASN A 51 -1.47 -2.72 -10.88
N TYR A 52 -1.61 -2.78 -9.55
CA TYR A 52 -2.19 -3.92 -8.87
C TYR A 52 -3.50 -3.50 -8.23
N ARG A 53 -4.50 -4.36 -8.32
CA ARG A 53 -5.76 -4.17 -7.63
C ARG A 53 -5.84 -5.24 -6.54
N ILE A 54 -5.72 -4.82 -5.28
CA ILE A 54 -5.63 -5.74 -4.17
C ILE A 54 -6.67 -5.39 -3.10
N HIS A 55 -6.96 -6.34 -2.23
CA HIS A 55 -7.83 -6.10 -1.10
C HIS A 55 -7.10 -5.21 -0.07
N PRO A 56 -7.79 -4.32 0.64
CA PRO A 56 -7.14 -3.47 1.65
C PRO A 56 -6.34 -4.25 2.69
N SER A 57 -6.75 -5.46 3.04
CA SER A 57 -6.00 -6.30 3.99
C SER A 57 -4.63 -6.75 3.47
N ASP A 58 -4.39 -6.61 2.17
CA ASP A 58 -3.10 -6.91 1.57
C ASP A 58 -2.10 -5.74 1.70
N ILE A 59 -2.49 -4.71 2.42
CA ILE A 59 -1.60 -3.59 2.74
C ILE A 59 -1.38 -3.56 4.25
N GLN A 60 -0.12 -3.48 4.65
CA GLN A 60 0.25 -3.44 6.07
C GLN A 60 1.21 -2.29 6.34
N ILE A 61 1.01 -1.63 7.47
CA ILE A 61 2.01 -0.71 7.99
C ILE A 61 2.80 -1.46 9.04
N VAL A 62 4.09 -1.57 8.79
CA VAL A 62 5.01 -2.29 9.68
C VAL A 62 5.87 -1.29 10.42
N THR A 63 5.94 -1.40 11.73
CA THR A 63 6.85 -0.60 12.54
C THR A 63 8.14 -1.38 12.74
N GLU A 64 9.22 -0.79 12.24
CA GLU A 64 10.55 -1.38 12.34
C GLU A 64 11.43 -0.61 13.33
#